data_70a2c21b968cafef904f23d3876f3e2c
#
_entry.id   70a2c21b968cafef904f23d3876f3e2c
#
_cell.length_a   1.000
_cell.length_b   1.000
_cell.length_c   1.000
_cell.angle_alpha   90.00
_cell.angle_beta   90.00
_cell.angle_gamma   90.00
#
_symmetry.space_group_name_H-M   'P 1'
#
loop_
_entity.id
_entity.type
_entity.pdbx_description
1 polymer ?
#
loop_
_entity_poly.entity_id
_entity_poly.type
_entity_poly.pdbx_seq_one_letter_code
_entity_poly.pdbx_strand_id
1 'polypeptide(L)'
;GKPILIKDNVETKDDLPTTGGSWALINNKNNRDSPIVKKLRDSGAVILGKTNLSQWANFRSESSTSGWSAVRGQVKNPHVLNRSPCGSSSGSGSAVASGIVAAAIGTETNGSIICPSTMNGIVGFKPTVGLLSQEHIIPISSTQDTAGPMTLTVKGSAIMMDAMTENDGSYVDNLSKTIPQSTTIGILSFARGGNIGVNKNFNKAIEELKAKGFNFVEIESWDPGEGFFEAAYKVLKYEFKSTLNNYLSTTNTKVEVRSLKDLIEFNKKDERELKIFDQSIFLSSEKLDDLNSEDYKKSLKLILNATRENGIDKLMEQYNLDFLMAPSAAPTFLIDHMYGDSYPGGTGAGWIPAIAGYPHITVPMGTYKNLPTGLSFMGRSGQDKEVIAMGYAYEQASGSLRKRPSYLPSIETVTSGYILEE
;
A
#
# COMPACT_ATOMS: atom_id res chain seq x y z
N GLY A 1 -3.68 -26.68 1.36
CA GLY A 1 -4.00 -25.29 1.07
C GLY A 1 -3.48 -24.34 2.14
N LYS A 2 -3.06 -23.14 1.77
CA LYS A 2 -2.62 -22.12 2.72
C LYS A 2 -3.75 -21.10 2.90
N PRO A 3 -4.17 -20.77 4.15
CA PRO A 3 -5.19 -19.78 4.39
C PRO A 3 -4.68 -18.36 4.10
N ILE A 4 -5.47 -17.59 3.36
CA ILE A 4 -5.20 -16.18 3.05
C ILE A 4 -6.46 -15.34 3.20
N LEU A 5 -6.29 -14.03 3.32
CA LEU A 5 -7.37 -13.05 3.34
C LEU A 5 -7.26 -12.10 2.14
N ILE A 6 -8.41 -11.60 1.72
CA ILE A 6 -8.53 -10.73 0.53
C ILE A 6 -9.12 -9.38 0.97
N LYS A 7 -8.50 -8.27 0.56
CA LYS A 7 -9.04 -6.92 0.81
C LYS A 7 -10.44 -6.77 0.20
N ASP A 8 -11.35 -6.12 0.90
CA ASP A 8 -12.77 -5.99 0.51
C ASP A 8 -13.03 -5.00 -0.66
N ASN A 9 -12.05 -4.78 -1.49
CA ASN A 9 -12.21 -4.17 -2.81
C ASN A 9 -11.88 -5.13 -3.96
N VAL A 10 -11.47 -6.37 -3.68
CA VAL A 10 -11.15 -7.40 -4.68
C VAL A 10 -12.26 -8.45 -4.70
N GLU A 11 -12.87 -8.69 -5.86
CA GLU A 11 -13.98 -9.62 -5.98
C GLU A 11 -13.57 -11.08 -5.77
N THR A 12 -14.43 -11.81 -5.07
CA THR A 12 -14.36 -13.25 -4.84
C THR A 12 -15.72 -13.90 -5.13
N LYS A 13 -15.73 -15.09 -5.67
CA LYS A 13 -16.94 -15.82 -6.07
C LYS A 13 -17.71 -16.49 -4.93
N ASP A 14 -17.29 -16.30 -3.69
CA ASP A 14 -17.99 -16.79 -2.50
C ASP A 14 -19.20 -15.91 -2.12
N ASP A 15 -19.91 -16.30 -1.06
CA ASP A 15 -21.10 -15.60 -0.59
C ASP A 15 -20.82 -14.24 0.09
N LEU A 16 -19.57 -13.84 0.19
CA LEU A 16 -19.21 -12.54 0.76
C LEU A 16 -19.31 -11.43 -0.30
N PRO A 17 -19.99 -10.33 -0.02
CA PRO A 17 -19.99 -9.19 -0.94
C PRO A 17 -18.63 -8.51 -1.01
N THR A 18 -18.35 -7.87 -2.14
CA THR A 18 -17.21 -6.96 -2.30
C THR A 18 -17.74 -5.53 -2.19
N THR A 19 -17.50 -4.89 -1.04
CA THR A 19 -18.21 -3.68 -0.66
C THR A 19 -17.42 -2.38 -0.79
N GLY A 20 -16.09 -2.45 -0.88
CA GLY A 20 -15.27 -1.24 -0.73
C GLY A 20 -15.47 -0.52 0.60
N GLY A 21 -16.10 -1.21 1.57
CA GLY A 21 -16.47 -0.66 2.88
C GLY A 21 -17.76 0.16 2.90
N SER A 22 -18.55 0.17 1.81
CA SER A 22 -19.76 0.96 1.64
C SER A 22 -21.02 0.12 1.63
N TRP A 23 -22.08 0.62 2.25
CA TRP A 23 -23.42 0.03 2.19
C TRP A 23 -24.01 0.08 0.79
N ALA A 24 -23.57 0.99 -0.06
CA ALA A 24 -23.99 1.04 -1.47
C ALA A 24 -23.68 -0.28 -2.21
N LEU A 25 -22.66 -1.01 -1.80
CA LEU A 25 -22.23 -2.28 -2.41
C LEU A 25 -22.49 -3.50 -1.54
N ILE A 26 -23.34 -3.42 -0.52
CA ILE A 26 -23.61 -4.55 0.41
C ILE A 26 -24.19 -5.77 -0.30
N ASN A 27 -24.84 -5.58 -1.43
CA ASN A 27 -25.44 -6.62 -2.26
C ASN A 27 -24.53 -7.02 -3.45
N ASN A 28 -23.30 -6.54 -3.52
CA ASN A 28 -22.38 -6.80 -4.63
C ASN A 28 -21.73 -8.20 -4.51
N LYS A 29 -22.52 -9.22 -4.80
CA LYS A 29 -22.12 -10.63 -4.88
C LYS A 29 -22.16 -11.07 -6.34
N ASN A 30 -21.04 -11.04 -7.03
CA ASN A 30 -20.98 -11.24 -8.48
C ASN A 30 -20.76 -12.69 -8.91
N ASN A 31 -20.59 -13.64 -7.98
CA ASN A 31 -20.24 -15.03 -8.26
C ASN A 31 -19.08 -15.19 -9.25
N ARG A 32 -18.10 -14.30 -9.16
CA ARG A 32 -16.88 -14.32 -9.95
C ARG A 32 -15.67 -13.99 -9.08
N ASP A 33 -14.53 -14.58 -9.39
CA ASP A 33 -13.25 -14.18 -8.81
C ASP A 33 -12.60 -13.10 -9.69
N SER A 34 -11.90 -12.17 -9.10
CA SER A 34 -10.88 -11.41 -9.82
C SER A 34 -9.82 -12.37 -10.37
N PRO A 35 -9.18 -12.08 -11.52
CA PRO A 35 -8.17 -12.99 -12.09
C PRO A 35 -7.07 -13.38 -11.10
N ILE A 36 -6.61 -12.47 -10.24
CA ILE A 36 -5.61 -12.78 -9.21
C ILE A 36 -6.13 -13.76 -8.14
N VAL A 37 -7.42 -13.65 -7.77
CA VAL A 37 -8.05 -14.57 -6.80
C VAL A 37 -8.22 -15.95 -7.41
N LYS A 38 -8.61 -16.00 -8.70
CA LYS A 38 -8.69 -17.27 -9.42
C LYS A 38 -7.34 -18.00 -9.43
N LYS A 39 -6.26 -17.31 -9.80
CA LYS A 39 -4.90 -17.88 -9.79
C LYS A 39 -4.46 -18.37 -8.41
N LEU A 40 -4.77 -17.60 -7.36
CA LEU A 40 -4.49 -18.01 -5.97
C LEU A 40 -5.24 -19.29 -5.60
N ARG A 41 -6.52 -19.43 -5.97
CA ARG A 41 -7.29 -20.68 -5.73
C ARG A 41 -6.71 -21.84 -6.53
N ASP A 42 -6.37 -21.63 -7.79
CA ASP A 42 -5.78 -22.64 -8.67
C ASP A 42 -4.42 -23.13 -8.12
N SER A 43 -3.65 -22.25 -7.47
CA SER A 43 -2.42 -22.59 -6.74
C SER A 43 -2.66 -23.27 -5.37
N GLY A 44 -3.91 -23.53 -5.00
CA GLY A 44 -4.29 -24.22 -3.77
C GLY A 44 -4.41 -23.31 -2.54
N ALA A 45 -4.49 -21.98 -2.70
CA ALA A 45 -4.81 -21.10 -1.57
C ALA A 45 -6.27 -21.27 -1.12
N VAL A 46 -6.50 -21.15 0.19
CA VAL A 46 -7.83 -21.16 0.80
C VAL A 46 -8.20 -19.73 1.20
N ILE A 47 -9.18 -19.16 0.53
CA ILE A 47 -9.69 -17.82 0.87
C ILE A 47 -10.56 -17.93 2.13
N LEU A 48 -10.09 -17.40 3.25
CA LEU A 48 -10.83 -17.41 4.53
C LEU A 48 -11.90 -16.34 4.60
N GLY A 49 -11.76 -15.25 3.86
CA GLY A 49 -12.71 -14.14 3.88
C GLY A 49 -12.10 -12.83 3.43
N LYS A 50 -12.83 -11.75 3.73
CA LYS A 50 -12.47 -10.37 3.37
C LYS A 50 -11.88 -9.62 4.56
N THR A 51 -10.90 -8.77 4.29
CA THR A 51 -10.38 -7.81 5.28
C THR A 51 -11.04 -6.46 5.10
N ASN A 52 -11.39 -5.81 6.23
CA ASN A 52 -11.82 -4.42 6.21
C ASN A 52 -10.72 -3.52 5.65
N LEU A 53 -11.12 -2.39 5.09
CA LEU A 53 -10.24 -1.42 4.44
C LEU A 53 -10.64 -0.02 4.88
N SER A 54 -9.79 0.96 4.58
CA SER A 54 -10.26 2.34 4.56
C SER A 54 -11.28 2.49 3.44
N GLN A 55 -12.46 2.99 3.75
CA GLN A 55 -13.58 3.03 2.82
C GLN A 55 -13.21 3.68 1.49
N TRP A 56 -13.60 3.04 0.37
CA TRP A 56 -13.24 3.45 -0.99
C TRP A 56 -11.74 3.65 -1.20
N ALA A 57 -10.93 2.83 -0.51
CA ALA A 57 -9.48 2.88 -0.54
C ALA A 57 -8.89 4.26 -0.17
N ASN A 58 -9.51 4.98 0.77
CA ASN A 58 -9.21 6.35 1.19
C ASN A 58 -9.51 7.43 0.12
N PHE A 59 -10.31 7.12 -0.91
CA PHE A 59 -10.55 8.07 -2.01
C PHE A 59 -11.98 8.61 -2.04
N ARG A 60 -12.58 8.86 -0.85
CA ARG A 60 -13.90 9.50 -0.70
C ARG A 60 -13.82 10.93 -0.20
N SER A 61 -12.97 11.21 0.77
CA SER A 61 -12.88 12.50 1.49
C SER A 61 -11.44 12.92 1.73
N GLU A 62 -11.19 14.22 1.68
CA GLU A 62 -9.92 14.83 2.08
C GLU A 62 -9.63 14.61 3.58
N SER A 63 -10.67 14.36 4.39
CA SER A 63 -10.59 14.13 5.84
C SER A 63 -10.80 12.65 6.22
N SER A 64 -10.48 11.72 5.33
CA SER A 64 -10.62 10.28 5.60
C SER A 64 -9.80 9.82 6.80
N THR A 65 -10.36 8.89 7.58
CA THR A 65 -9.63 8.18 8.64
C THR A 65 -9.26 6.78 8.15
N SER A 66 -7.97 6.50 8.05
CA SER A 66 -7.46 5.19 7.61
C SER A 66 -7.95 4.05 8.50
N GLY A 67 -8.43 2.99 7.86
CA GLY A 67 -8.95 1.79 8.53
C GLY A 67 -10.41 1.87 8.92
N TRP A 68 -11.09 2.99 8.70
CA TRP A 68 -12.53 3.08 8.94
C TRP A 68 -13.35 2.80 7.68
N SER A 69 -14.45 2.07 7.86
CA SER A 69 -15.49 1.91 6.85
C SER A 69 -16.88 1.93 7.47
N ALA A 70 -17.88 2.37 6.70
CA ALA A 70 -19.27 2.39 7.16
C ALA A 70 -19.82 0.97 7.44
N VAL A 71 -19.33 -0.05 6.73
CA VAL A 71 -19.78 -1.45 6.86
C VAL A 71 -19.18 -2.15 8.07
N ARG A 72 -17.90 -1.88 8.42
CA ARG A 72 -17.15 -2.67 9.41
C ARG A 72 -16.50 -1.85 10.53
N GLY A 73 -16.64 -0.51 10.52
CA GLY A 73 -16.01 0.36 11.52
C GLY A 73 -14.50 0.45 11.39
N GLN A 74 -13.82 0.65 12.51
CA GLN A 74 -12.40 1.00 12.59
C GLN A 74 -11.49 -0.22 12.80
N VAL A 75 -10.55 -0.42 11.89
CA VAL A 75 -9.38 -1.31 12.09
C VAL A 75 -8.37 -0.61 12.98
N LYS A 76 -7.78 -1.33 13.92
CA LYS A 76 -6.76 -0.84 14.86
C LYS A 76 -5.39 -1.41 14.54
N ASN A 77 -4.34 -0.67 14.88
CA ASN A 77 -2.98 -1.19 14.83
C ASN A 77 -2.75 -2.19 15.98
N PRO A 78 -2.35 -3.44 15.71
CA PRO A 78 -2.22 -4.45 16.75
C PRO A 78 -1.00 -4.24 17.65
N HIS A 79 -0.03 -3.42 17.27
CA HIS A 79 1.08 -3.08 18.16
C HIS A 79 0.63 -2.12 19.27
N VAL A 80 -0.14 -1.07 18.89
CA VAL A 80 -0.68 -0.07 19.81
C VAL A 80 -2.10 0.29 19.36
N LEU A 81 -3.11 -0.09 20.13
CA LEU A 81 -4.53 -0.13 19.72
C LEU A 81 -5.18 1.23 19.45
N ASN A 82 -4.63 2.32 19.98
CA ASN A 82 -5.11 3.68 19.68
C ASN A 82 -4.42 4.30 18.46
N ARG A 83 -3.54 3.55 17.78
CA ARG A 83 -2.82 4.01 16.59
C ARG A 83 -3.46 3.52 15.31
N SER A 84 -3.32 4.33 14.26
CA SER A 84 -3.77 4.00 12.91
C SER A 84 -3.03 2.76 12.37
N PRO A 85 -3.75 1.81 11.75
CA PRO A 85 -3.10 0.74 10.99
C PRO A 85 -2.54 1.24 9.65
N CYS A 86 -2.68 2.54 9.35
CA CYS A 86 -2.63 3.12 8.00
C CYS A 86 -3.66 2.47 7.06
N GLY A 87 -3.61 2.82 5.80
CA GLY A 87 -4.53 2.31 4.79
C GLY A 87 -4.00 2.51 3.35
N SER A 88 -4.80 2.08 2.46
CA SER A 88 -6.18 1.59 2.60
C SER A 88 -6.29 0.09 2.87
N SER A 89 -5.23 -0.73 2.73
CA SER A 89 -5.25 -2.19 3.03
C SER A 89 -5.10 -2.47 4.53
N SER A 90 -5.85 -1.74 5.36
CA SER A 90 -5.73 -1.69 6.83
C SER A 90 -5.92 -3.05 7.49
N GLY A 91 -7.01 -3.72 7.17
CA GLY A 91 -7.33 -5.04 7.73
C GLY A 91 -6.38 -6.13 7.24
N SER A 92 -5.88 -6.05 6.00
CA SER A 92 -4.86 -6.98 5.49
C SER A 92 -3.58 -6.86 6.30
N GLY A 93 -3.11 -5.63 6.54
CA GLY A 93 -1.92 -5.36 7.37
C GLY A 93 -2.09 -5.86 8.81
N SER A 94 -3.18 -5.46 9.47
CA SER A 94 -3.45 -5.83 10.87
C SER A 94 -3.65 -7.33 11.06
N ALA A 95 -4.34 -8.02 10.15
CA ALA A 95 -4.58 -9.47 10.24
C ALA A 95 -3.29 -10.29 10.10
N VAL A 96 -2.42 -9.91 9.14
CA VAL A 96 -1.11 -10.57 8.97
C VAL A 96 -0.21 -10.28 10.15
N ALA A 97 -0.13 -9.03 10.61
CA ALA A 97 0.67 -8.67 11.79
C ALA A 97 0.25 -9.46 13.04
N SER A 98 -1.06 -9.63 13.25
CA SER A 98 -1.65 -10.38 14.36
C SER A 98 -1.46 -11.90 14.24
N GLY A 99 -0.97 -12.40 13.10
CA GLY A 99 -0.78 -13.83 12.87
C GLY A 99 -2.07 -14.62 12.60
N ILE A 100 -3.18 -13.95 12.27
CA ILE A 100 -4.44 -14.60 11.87
C ILE A 100 -4.21 -15.41 10.59
N VAL A 101 -3.44 -14.87 9.65
CA VAL A 101 -2.95 -15.52 8.45
C VAL A 101 -1.49 -15.14 8.20
N ALA A 102 -0.78 -15.97 7.44
CA ALA A 102 0.60 -15.68 7.05
C ALA A 102 0.69 -14.68 5.88
N ALA A 103 -0.37 -14.56 5.11
CA ALA A 103 -0.44 -13.71 3.92
C ALA A 103 -1.86 -13.17 3.68
N ALA A 104 -1.94 -11.97 3.16
CA ALA A 104 -3.18 -11.36 2.66
C ALA A 104 -2.89 -10.59 1.36
N ILE A 105 -3.94 -10.32 0.60
CA ILE A 105 -3.89 -9.43 -0.56
C ILE A 105 -4.32 -8.03 -0.13
N GLY A 106 -3.49 -7.05 -0.48
CA GLY A 106 -3.82 -5.64 -0.48
C GLY A 106 -3.94 -5.08 -1.89
N THR A 107 -4.30 -3.81 -1.99
CA THR A 107 -4.22 -3.02 -3.23
C THR A 107 -3.56 -1.69 -2.94
N GLU A 108 -2.86 -1.16 -3.91
CA GLU A 108 -2.22 0.14 -3.80
C GLU A 108 -2.43 0.96 -5.08
N THR A 109 -2.79 2.21 -4.87
CA THR A 109 -2.69 3.29 -5.84
C THR A 109 -1.47 4.14 -5.49
N ASN A 110 -1.40 4.59 -4.21
CA ASN A 110 -0.27 5.34 -3.68
C ASN A 110 -0.16 5.10 -2.17
N GLY A 111 0.74 4.19 -1.77
CA GLY A 111 1.02 3.86 -0.37
C GLY A 111 0.11 2.79 0.26
N SER A 112 -0.97 2.35 -0.39
CA SER A 112 -2.01 1.53 0.25
C SER A 112 -1.66 0.05 0.52
N ILE A 113 -0.50 -0.44 0.09
CA ILE A 113 0.15 -1.69 0.55
C ILE A 113 1.32 -1.33 1.46
N ILE A 114 2.17 -0.41 1.01
CA ILE A 114 3.43 -0.07 1.67
C ILE A 114 3.18 0.53 3.06
N CYS A 115 2.27 1.50 3.18
CA CYS A 115 2.01 2.15 4.45
C CYS A 115 1.42 1.20 5.51
N PRO A 116 0.31 0.48 5.26
CA PRO A 116 -0.20 -0.45 6.26
C PRO A 116 0.77 -1.61 6.55
N SER A 117 1.61 -2.03 5.59
CA SER A 117 2.66 -3.01 5.88
C SER A 117 3.72 -2.45 6.81
N THR A 118 4.20 -1.24 6.56
CA THR A 118 5.19 -0.55 7.40
C THR A 118 4.67 -0.35 8.82
N MET A 119 3.48 0.23 8.96
CA MET A 119 2.92 0.59 10.26
C MET A 119 2.45 -0.61 11.08
N ASN A 120 2.21 -1.76 10.44
CA ASN A 120 1.91 -3.02 11.12
C ASN A 120 3.14 -3.95 11.24
N GLY A 121 4.31 -3.53 10.76
CA GLY A 121 5.56 -4.27 10.92
C GLY A 121 5.60 -5.60 10.16
N ILE A 122 5.09 -5.62 8.95
CA ILE A 122 5.08 -6.76 8.04
C ILE A 122 5.73 -6.39 6.70
N VAL A 123 5.93 -7.38 5.83
CA VAL A 123 6.39 -7.16 4.45
C VAL A 123 5.21 -6.80 3.56
N GLY A 124 5.36 -5.76 2.75
CA GLY A 124 4.42 -5.40 1.69
C GLY A 124 5.14 -5.21 0.37
N PHE A 125 4.60 -5.78 -0.68
CA PHE A 125 5.15 -5.63 -2.02
C PHE A 125 4.10 -5.06 -2.98
N LYS A 126 4.44 -3.93 -3.59
CA LYS A 126 3.69 -3.30 -4.68
C LYS A 126 4.38 -3.65 -5.99
N PRO A 127 3.80 -4.53 -6.82
CA PRO A 127 4.39 -4.89 -8.12
C PRO A 127 4.38 -3.73 -9.11
N THR A 128 5.08 -3.92 -10.22
CA THR A 128 4.93 -3.08 -11.42
C THR A 128 3.48 -3.09 -11.87
N VAL A 129 2.91 -1.90 -12.11
CA VAL A 129 1.52 -1.74 -12.59
C VAL A 129 1.36 -2.44 -13.93
N GLY A 130 0.28 -3.21 -14.08
CA GLY A 130 0.01 -4.04 -15.25
C GLY A 130 0.56 -5.47 -15.18
N LEU A 131 1.45 -5.78 -14.22
CA LEU A 131 1.91 -7.16 -14.00
C LEU A 131 0.80 -8.06 -13.46
N LEU A 132 -0.04 -7.53 -12.59
CA LEU A 132 -1.25 -8.19 -12.08
C LEU A 132 -2.48 -7.52 -12.68
N SER A 133 -3.50 -8.32 -13.00
CA SER A 133 -4.77 -7.81 -13.54
C SER A 133 -5.48 -6.90 -12.54
N GLN A 134 -6.02 -5.79 -13.02
CA GLN A 134 -6.91 -4.87 -12.28
C GLN A 134 -8.39 -5.28 -12.38
N GLU A 135 -8.73 -6.30 -13.19
CA GLU A 135 -10.12 -6.70 -13.41
C GLU A 135 -10.79 -7.17 -12.12
N HIS A 136 -12.03 -6.75 -11.94
CA HIS A 136 -12.87 -7.10 -10.79
C HIS A 136 -12.29 -6.64 -9.44
N ILE A 137 -11.54 -5.52 -9.47
CA ILE A 137 -11.09 -4.79 -8.29
C ILE A 137 -11.76 -3.41 -8.33
N ILE A 138 -12.34 -2.98 -7.21
CA ILE A 138 -12.88 -1.62 -7.08
C ILE A 138 -11.74 -0.64 -7.24
N PRO A 139 -11.76 0.23 -8.28
CA PRO A 139 -10.61 1.01 -8.71
C PRO A 139 -10.53 2.39 -8.05
N ILE A 140 -9.33 2.98 -8.16
CA ILE A 140 -9.10 4.43 -8.10
C ILE A 140 -8.53 4.91 -9.43
N SER A 141 -7.46 4.26 -9.93
CA SER A 141 -6.66 4.76 -11.02
C SER A 141 -6.19 3.63 -11.94
N SER A 142 -6.44 3.78 -13.24
CA SER A 142 -5.97 2.81 -14.24
C SER A 142 -4.45 2.83 -14.43
N THR A 143 -3.79 3.95 -14.15
CA THR A 143 -2.34 4.09 -14.35
C THR A 143 -1.51 3.77 -13.11
N GLN A 144 -2.13 3.70 -11.91
CA GLN A 144 -1.39 3.50 -10.67
C GLN A 144 -1.85 2.28 -9.86
N ASP A 145 -3.09 1.79 -10.03
CA ASP A 145 -3.61 0.69 -9.21
C ASP A 145 -2.88 -0.63 -9.49
N THR A 146 -2.57 -1.35 -8.41
CA THR A 146 -2.16 -2.75 -8.46
C THR A 146 -2.59 -3.48 -7.20
N ALA A 147 -2.84 -4.77 -7.30
CA ALA A 147 -2.87 -5.66 -6.15
C ALA A 147 -1.45 -6.06 -5.77
N GLY A 148 -1.26 -6.54 -4.55
CA GLY A 148 0.02 -7.09 -4.12
C GLY A 148 -0.05 -7.82 -2.79
N PRO A 149 0.96 -8.65 -2.48
CA PRO A 149 1.02 -9.43 -1.27
C PRO A 149 1.43 -8.59 -0.06
N MET A 150 0.79 -8.89 1.07
CA MET A 150 1.14 -8.42 2.41
C MET A 150 1.39 -9.66 3.27
N THR A 151 2.62 -9.84 3.77
CA THR A 151 3.08 -11.13 4.30
C THR A 151 3.98 -10.98 5.52
N LEU A 152 4.18 -12.08 6.25
CA LEU A 152 5.07 -12.07 7.42
C LEU A 152 6.56 -12.04 7.04
N THR A 153 6.93 -12.49 5.84
CA THR A 153 8.32 -12.61 5.37
C THR A 153 8.42 -12.28 3.89
N VAL A 154 9.59 -11.87 3.42
CA VAL A 154 9.83 -11.61 1.99
C VAL A 154 9.63 -12.87 1.14
N LYS A 155 10.05 -14.06 1.65
CA LYS A 155 9.77 -15.32 0.97
C LYS A 155 8.26 -15.56 0.79
N GLY A 156 7.44 -15.15 1.76
CA GLY A 156 5.99 -15.20 1.65
C GLY A 156 5.48 -14.36 0.47
N SER A 157 6.03 -13.16 0.27
CA SER A 157 5.69 -12.29 -0.88
C SER A 157 6.10 -12.94 -2.21
N ALA A 158 7.27 -13.55 -2.28
CA ALA A 158 7.71 -14.28 -3.48
C ALA A 158 6.77 -15.43 -3.84
N ILE A 159 6.37 -16.26 -2.86
CA ILE A 159 5.40 -17.36 -3.05
C ILE A 159 4.06 -16.83 -3.56
N MET A 160 3.58 -15.71 -3.01
CA MET A 160 2.32 -15.09 -3.44
C MET A 160 2.42 -14.54 -4.85
N MET A 161 3.56 -13.94 -5.23
CA MET A 161 3.79 -13.44 -6.59
C MET A 161 3.84 -14.59 -7.60
N ASP A 162 4.54 -15.69 -7.31
CA ASP A 162 4.53 -16.88 -8.16
C ASP A 162 3.10 -17.37 -8.42
N ALA A 163 2.29 -17.44 -7.35
CA ALA A 163 0.90 -17.88 -7.46
C ALA A 163 0.02 -16.92 -8.28
N MET A 164 0.25 -15.60 -8.22
CA MET A 164 -0.57 -14.61 -8.92
C MET A 164 -0.12 -14.33 -10.36
N THR A 165 1.15 -14.60 -10.70
CA THR A 165 1.70 -14.32 -12.03
C THR A 165 1.83 -15.54 -12.93
N GLU A 166 1.60 -16.75 -12.41
CA GLU A 166 1.82 -18.03 -13.12
C GLU A 166 3.29 -18.23 -13.53
N ASN A 167 4.22 -17.74 -12.72
CA ASN A 167 5.66 -17.79 -13.02
C ASN A 167 6.38 -19.02 -12.42
N ASP A 168 5.68 -20.09 -12.11
CA ASP A 168 6.19 -21.43 -11.76
C ASP A 168 7.39 -21.44 -10.78
N GLY A 169 7.33 -20.61 -9.73
CA GLY A 169 8.38 -20.54 -8.72
C GLY A 169 9.52 -19.57 -9.00
N SER A 170 9.46 -18.81 -10.09
CA SER A 170 10.58 -17.94 -10.52
C SER A 170 10.91 -16.81 -9.54
N TYR A 171 9.95 -16.33 -8.76
CA TYR A 171 10.20 -15.34 -7.68
C TYR A 171 10.90 -15.99 -6.49
N VAL A 172 10.47 -17.20 -6.10
CA VAL A 172 11.11 -17.97 -5.01
C VAL A 172 12.52 -18.40 -5.40
N ASP A 173 12.70 -18.91 -6.61
CA ASP A 173 14.02 -19.33 -7.12
C ASP A 173 15.01 -18.15 -7.18
N ASN A 174 14.51 -16.95 -7.50
CA ASN A 174 15.34 -15.75 -7.53
C ASN A 174 15.88 -15.34 -6.14
N LEU A 175 15.22 -15.73 -5.05
CA LEU A 175 15.70 -15.46 -3.69
C LEU A 175 16.99 -16.20 -3.37
N SER A 176 17.24 -17.36 -4.01
CA SER A 176 18.46 -18.14 -3.82
C SER A 176 19.68 -17.55 -4.56
N LYS A 177 19.46 -16.65 -5.51
CA LYS A 177 20.53 -15.98 -6.21
C LYS A 177 21.15 -14.94 -5.29
N THR A 178 22.45 -15.05 -5.11
CA THR A 178 23.20 -14.06 -4.35
C THR A 178 23.15 -12.73 -5.10
N ILE A 179 22.67 -11.69 -4.45
CA ILE A 179 22.77 -10.33 -4.97
C ILE A 179 24.26 -9.97 -5.01
N PRO A 180 24.79 -9.52 -6.16
CA PRO A 180 26.22 -9.21 -6.29
C PRO A 180 26.68 -8.17 -5.24
N GLN A 181 27.86 -8.37 -4.68
CA GLN A 181 28.48 -7.37 -3.78
C GLN A 181 28.80 -6.04 -4.50
N SER A 182 28.85 -6.04 -5.83
CA SER A 182 28.97 -4.83 -6.65
C SER A 182 27.70 -4.00 -6.71
N THR A 183 26.57 -4.50 -6.17
CA THR A 183 25.29 -3.78 -6.16
C THR A 183 25.43 -2.43 -5.47
N THR A 184 24.97 -1.40 -6.16
CA THR A 184 24.98 -0.01 -5.69
C THR A 184 23.56 0.47 -5.43
N ILE A 185 23.31 0.98 -4.22
CA ILE A 185 22.00 1.42 -3.76
C ILE A 185 22.01 2.94 -3.55
N GLY A 186 21.08 3.64 -4.17
CA GLY A 186 20.86 5.07 -3.97
C GLY A 186 20.04 5.32 -2.70
N ILE A 187 20.62 6.03 -1.73
CA ILE A 187 19.91 6.45 -0.52
C ILE A 187 19.21 7.78 -0.79
N LEU A 188 17.88 7.79 -0.72
CA LEU A 188 17.09 9.02 -0.88
C LEU A 188 17.11 9.83 0.42
N SER A 189 18.18 10.62 0.63
CA SER A 189 18.43 11.36 1.86
C SER A 189 17.34 12.40 2.15
N PHE A 190 16.76 13.00 1.13
CA PHE A 190 15.62 13.93 1.26
C PHE A 190 14.34 13.28 1.85
N ALA A 191 14.26 11.95 1.83
CA ALA A 191 13.10 11.19 2.33
C ALA A 191 13.30 10.62 3.75
N ARG A 192 14.36 10.97 4.45
CA ARG A 192 14.64 10.45 5.82
C ARG A 192 13.69 11.01 6.87
N GLY A 193 13.20 12.23 6.68
CA GLY A 193 12.39 12.94 7.67
C GLY A 193 13.12 13.23 8.99
N GLY A 194 12.40 13.80 9.96
CA GLY A 194 12.96 14.25 11.25
C GLY A 194 12.81 13.27 12.41
N ASN A 195 12.24 12.06 12.23
CA ASN A 195 12.03 11.16 13.36
C ASN A 195 13.30 10.44 13.79
N ILE A 196 13.73 10.68 15.04
CA ILE A 196 15.00 10.16 15.60
C ILE A 196 15.03 8.61 15.58
N GLY A 197 13.92 7.95 15.92
CA GLY A 197 13.86 6.49 15.96
C GLY A 197 13.92 5.85 14.59
N VAL A 198 13.25 6.43 13.60
CA VAL A 198 13.33 6.00 12.21
C VAL A 198 14.76 6.16 11.69
N ASN A 199 15.36 7.33 11.89
CA ASN A 199 16.73 7.58 11.43
C ASN A 199 17.76 6.67 12.09
N LYS A 200 17.60 6.36 13.39
CA LYS A 200 18.45 5.38 14.08
C LYS A 200 18.36 4.00 13.44
N ASN A 201 17.13 3.51 13.19
CA ASN A 201 16.93 2.20 12.58
C ASN A 201 17.41 2.17 11.13
N PHE A 202 17.19 3.26 10.38
CA PHE A 202 17.63 3.39 9.00
C PHE A 202 19.17 3.38 8.88
N ASN A 203 19.86 4.14 9.72
CA ASN A 203 21.33 4.12 9.75
C ASN A 203 21.87 2.73 10.09
N LYS A 204 21.22 2.02 11.03
CA LYS A 204 21.57 0.63 11.35
C LYS A 204 21.39 -0.29 10.14
N ALA A 205 20.28 -0.16 9.39
CA ALA A 205 20.06 -0.93 8.18
C ALA A 205 21.14 -0.69 7.11
N ILE A 206 21.58 0.56 6.94
CA ILE A 206 22.69 0.91 6.05
C ILE A 206 23.97 0.18 6.49
N GLU A 207 24.31 0.22 7.77
CA GLU A 207 25.53 -0.45 8.28
C GLU A 207 25.44 -1.98 8.15
N GLU A 208 24.28 -2.58 8.37
CA GLU A 208 24.04 -4.01 8.16
C GLU A 208 24.26 -4.42 6.70
N LEU A 209 23.79 -3.62 5.76
CA LEU A 209 24.00 -3.86 4.32
C LEU A 209 25.45 -3.56 3.90
N LYS A 210 26.10 -2.52 4.40
CA LYS A 210 27.53 -2.26 4.18
C LYS A 210 28.39 -3.45 4.63
N ALA A 211 28.07 -4.03 5.77
CA ALA A 211 28.78 -5.21 6.28
C ALA A 211 28.61 -6.45 5.38
N LYS A 212 27.59 -6.46 4.50
CA LYS A 212 27.39 -7.49 3.46
C LYS A 212 28.07 -7.14 2.12
N GLY A 213 28.73 -6.00 2.02
CA GLY A 213 29.50 -5.58 0.85
C GLY A 213 28.73 -4.72 -0.15
N PHE A 214 27.52 -4.22 0.19
CA PHE A 214 26.77 -3.32 -0.69
C PHE A 214 27.38 -1.92 -0.72
N ASN A 215 27.32 -1.28 -1.90
CA ASN A 215 27.76 0.10 -2.13
C ASN A 215 26.58 1.07 -2.01
N PHE A 216 26.86 2.31 -1.61
CA PHE A 216 25.84 3.33 -1.43
C PHE A 216 26.23 4.66 -2.06
N VAL A 217 25.23 5.34 -2.63
CA VAL A 217 25.33 6.72 -3.11
C VAL A 217 24.20 7.52 -2.46
N GLU A 218 24.55 8.63 -1.80
CA GLU A 218 23.56 9.54 -1.21
C GLU A 218 22.96 10.43 -2.29
N ILE A 219 21.62 10.53 -2.31
CA ILE A 219 20.84 11.40 -3.19
C ILE A 219 20.15 12.44 -2.31
N GLU A 220 20.70 13.65 -2.28
CA GLU A 220 20.31 14.69 -1.34
C GLU A 220 18.99 15.37 -1.70
N SER A 221 18.65 15.43 -2.98
CA SER A 221 17.46 16.11 -3.46
C SER A 221 16.89 15.48 -4.73
N TRP A 222 15.60 15.65 -4.89
CA TRP A 222 14.90 15.40 -6.13
C TRP A 222 13.75 16.41 -6.24
N ASP A 223 13.62 17.04 -7.40
CA ASP A 223 12.58 18.02 -7.68
C ASP A 223 11.66 17.50 -8.79
N PRO A 224 10.36 17.25 -8.49
CA PRO A 224 9.40 16.81 -9.49
C PRO A 224 8.93 17.93 -10.44
N GLY A 225 9.31 19.17 -10.17
CA GLY A 225 8.88 20.34 -10.89
C GLY A 225 7.59 20.98 -10.37
N GLU A 226 7.35 22.20 -10.83
CA GLU A 226 6.18 23.00 -10.44
C GLU A 226 4.87 22.34 -10.85
N GLY A 227 3.85 22.40 -9.99
CA GLY A 227 2.51 21.86 -10.25
C GLY A 227 2.40 20.33 -10.19
N PHE A 228 3.47 19.61 -9.89
CA PHE A 228 3.50 18.15 -9.90
C PHE A 228 2.43 17.52 -8.99
N PHE A 229 2.37 17.91 -7.72
CA PHE A 229 1.44 17.30 -6.75
C PHE A 229 -0.03 17.61 -7.09
N GLU A 230 -0.30 18.80 -7.60
CA GLU A 230 -1.64 19.15 -8.10
C GLU A 230 -2.02 18.29 -9.31
N ALA A 231 -1.11 18.13 -10.26
CA ALA A 231 -1.33 17.28 -11.44
C ALA A 231 -1.50 15.81 -11.05
N ALA A 232 -0.72 15.30 -10.11
CA ALA A 232 -0.82 13.93 -9.63
C ALA A 232 -2.21 13.66 -8.99
N TYR A 233 -2.66 14.56 -8.14
CA TYR A 233 -3.97 14.42 -7.52
C TYR A 233 -5.13 14.59 -8.52
N LYS A 234 -4.96 15.47 -9.50
CA LYS A 234 -5.90 15.68 -10.60
C LYS A 234 -6.06 14.40 -11.44
N VAL A 235 -4.96 13.75 -11.83
CA VAL A 235 -4.97 12.48 -12.56
C VAL A 235 -5.80 11.43 -11.82
N LEU A 236 -5.59 11.27 -10.51
CA LEU A 236 -6.36 10.31 -9.71
C LEU A 236 -7.86 10.60 -9.76
N LYS A 237 -8.28 11.86 -9.67
CA LYS A 237 -9.71 12.24 -9.72
C LYS A 237 -10.36 11.98 -11.07
N TYR A 238 -9.66 12.26 -12.17
CA TYR A 238 -10.13 11.95 -13.52
C TYR A 238 -10.30 10.44 -13.73
N GLU A 239 -9.28 9.68 -13.37
CA GLU A 239 -9.28 8.23 -13.54
C GLU A 239 -10.31 7.56 -12.63
N PHE A 240 -10.44 8.03 -11.38
CA PHE A 240 -11.42 7.52 -10.44
C PHE A 240 -12.85 7.61 -10.99
N LYS A 241 -13.28 8.77 -11.49
CA LYS A 241 -14.61 8.92 -12.09
C LYS A 241 -14.84 7.92 -13.22
N SER A 242 -13.89 7.82 -14.13
CA SER A 242 -13.99 6.95 -15.31
C SER A 242 -13.99 5.47 -14.93
N THR A 243 -12.99 5.04 -14.16
CA THR A 243 -12.81 3.62 -13.80
C THR A 243 -13.89 3.12 -12.84
N LEU A 244 -14.32 3.96 -11.87
CA LEU A 244 -15.40 3.62 -10.96
C LEU A 244 -16.73 3.47 -11.68
N ASN A 245 -17.08 4.39 -12.59
CA ASN A 245 -18.30 4.27 -13.39
C ASN A 245 -18.30 2.96 -14.19
N ASN A 246 -17.17 2.61 -14.81
CA ASN A 246 -17.03 1.34 -15.53
C ASN A 246 -17.21 0.14 -14.59
N TYR A 247 -16.56 0.12 -13.42
CA TYR A 247 -16.71 -0.95 -12.43
C TYR A 247 -18.16 -1.08 -11.97
N LEU A 248 -18.80 0.01 -11.56
CA LEU A 248 -20.19 0.02 -11.06
C LEU A 248 -21.19 -0.47 -12.10
N SER A 249 -20.96 -0.24 -13.39
CA SER A 249 -21.81 -0.74 -14.48
C SER A 249 -21.85 -2.28 -14.54
N THR A 250 -20.81 -2.96 -14.02
CA THR A 250 -20.65 -4.43 -14.05
C THR A 250 -20.99 -5.12 -12.72
N THR A 251 -21.40 -4.38 -11.71
CA THR A 251 -21.78 -4.93 -10.40
C THR A 251 -23.06 -5.75 -10.45
N ASN A 252 -23.31 -6.54 -9.41
CA ASN A 252 -24.52 -7.36 -9.28
C ASN A 252 -25.79 -6.53 -9.52
N THR A 253 -26.78 -7.11 -10.17
CA THR A 253 -28.07 -6.43 -10.51
C THR A 253 -28.82 -5.90 -9.28
N LYS A 254 -28.57 -6.46 -8.10
CA LYS A 254 -29.15 -6.00 -6.81
C LYS A 254 -28.47 -4.74 -6.26
N VAL A 255 -27.37 -4.30 -6.84
CA VAL A 255 -26.74 -3.02 -6.53
C VAL A 255 -27.48 -1.94 -7.32
N GLU A 256 -27.95 -0.90 -6.65
CA GLU A 256 -28.72 0.19 -7.30
C GLU A 256 -27.81 1.28 -7.87
N VAL A 257 -26.60 1.42 -7.30
CA VAL A 257 -25.62 2.45 -7.69
C VAL A 257 -24.86 1.99 -8.94
N ARG A 258 -24.90 2.80 -10.02
CA ARG A 258 -24.29 2.48 -11.32
C ARG A 258 -23.23 3.49 -11.78
N SER A 259 -23.11 4.59 -11.05
CA SER A 259 -22.15 5.67 -11.35
C SER A 259 -21.69 6.36 -10.08
N LEU A 260 -20.61 7.16 -10.18
CA LEU A 260 -20.16 8.03 -9.09
C LEU A 260 -21.26 9.02 -8.68
N LYS A 261 -22.02 9.53 -9.63
CA LYS A 261 -23.18 10.40 -9.35
C LYS A 261 -24.23 9.70 -8.49
N ASP A 262 -24.60 8.45 -8.83
CA ASP A 262 -25.57 7.67 -8.04
C ASP A 262 -25.02 7.39 -6.63
N LEU A 263 -23.72 7.10 -6.53
CA LEU A 263 -23.04 6.87 -5.25
C LEU A 263 -23.07 8.11 -4.36
N ILE A 264 -22.82 9.29 -4.91
CA ILE A 264 -22.94 10.57 -4.20
C ILE A 264 -24.34 10.75 -3.64
N GLU A 265 -25.38 10.48 -4.45
CA GLU A 265 -26.78 10.60 -4.01
C GLU A 265 -27.18 9.53 -2.99
N PHE A 266 -26.65 8.30 -3.11
CA PHE A 266 -26.81 7.26 -2.10
C PHE A 266 -26.24 7.71 -0.75
N ASN A 267 -25.01 8.20 -0.73
CA ASN A 267 -24.34 8.63 0.50
C ASN A 267 -25.08 9.78 1.22
N LYS A 268 -25.73 10.68 0.47
CA LYS A 268 -26.56 11.75 1.07
C LYS A 268 -27.79 11.22 1.80
N LYS A 269 -28.30 10.05 1.40
CA LYS A 269 -29.52 9.45 1.94
C LYS A 269 -29.24 8.44 3.05
N ASP A 270 -28.05 7.88 3.12
CA ASP A 270 -27.66 6.88 4.11
C ASP A 270 -26.73 7.49 5.16
N GLU A 271 -27.25 7.78 6.35
CA GLU A 271 -26.50 8.42 7.44
C GLU A 271 -25.27 7.63 7.87
N ARG A 272 -25.21 6.32 7.61
CA ARG A 272 -24.06 5.47 7.97
C ARG A 272 -22.83 5.82 7.13
N GLU A 273 -23.04 6.26 5.89
CA GLU A 273 -21.96 6.59 4.94
C GLU A 273 -21.18 7.84 5.37
N LEU A 274 -21.88 8.91 5.73
CA LEU A 274 -21.27 10.20 6.06
C LEU A 274 -21.10 10.43 7.58
N LYS A 275 -21.16 9.35 8.38
CA LYS A 275 -21.12 9.44 9.83
C LYS A 275 -19.83 10.05 10.40
N ILE A 276 -18.68 9.80 9.78
CA ILE A 276 -17.37 10.21 10.31
C ILE A 276 -16.78 11.34 9.47
N PHE A 277 -16.81 11.25 8.14
CA PHE A 277 -16.25 12.24 7.24
C PHE A 277 -17.10 12.38 5.96
N ASP A 278 -16.90 13.45 5.24
CA ASP A 278 -17.64 13.85 4.05
C ASP A 278 -17.32 13.03 2.78
N GLN A 279 -17.70 13.53 1.61
CA GLN A 279 -17.39 12.95 0.30
C GLN A 279 -16.79 13.98 -0.67
N SER A 280 -15.89 14.82 -0.16
CA SER A 280 -15.31 15.95 -0.90
C SER A 280 -14.56 15.51 -2.17
N ILE A 281 -13.83 14.38 -2.12
CA ILE A 281 -13.15 13.83 -3.29
C ILE A 281 -14.15 13.37 -4.34
N PHE A 282 -15.24 12.68 -3.96
CA PHE A 282 -16.30 12.27 -4.89
C PHE A 282 -16.91 13.47 -5.61
N LEU A 283 -17.27 14.51 -4.83
CA LEU A 283 -17.86 15.75 -5.38
C LEU A 283 -16.90 16.46 -6.33
N SER A 284 -15.61 16.50 -6.03
CA SER A 284 -14.61 17.13 -6.90
C SER A 284 -14.30 16.29 -8.14
N SER A 285 -14.29 14.95 -8.02
CA SER A 285 -14.08 14.05 -9.15
C SER A 285 -15.25 14.07 -10.14
N GLU A 286 -16.49 14.11 -9.63
CA GLU A 286 -17.70 14.12 -10.49
C GLU A 286 -17.77 15.37 -11.38
N LYS A 287 -17.17 16.49 -10.97
CA LYS A 287 -17.13 17.74 -11.75
C LYS A 287 -16.17 17.72 -12.93
N LEU A 288 -15.24 16.75 -12.97
CA LEU A 288 -14.23 16.66 -14.02
C LEU A 288 -14.81 16.09 -15.32
N ASP A 289 -14.18 16.44 -16.43
CA ASP A 289 -14.47 15.89 -17.75
C ASP A 289 -14.03 14.42 -17.87
N ASP A 290 -14.00 13.89 -19.07
CA ASP A 290 -13.53 12.53 -19.34
C ASP A 290 -12.00 12.47 -19.56
N LEU A 291 -11.47 11.26 -19.75
CA LEU A 291 -10.03 11.02 -19.99
C LEU A 291 -9.51 11.51 -21.34
N ASN A 292 -10.37 12.05 -22.21
CA ASN A 292 -9.97 12.66 -23.49
C ASN A 292 -9.58 14.13 -23.33
N SER A 293 -9.89 14.73 -22.17
CA SER A 293 -9.57 16.14 -21.93
C SER A 293 -8.07 16.41 -22.01
N GLU A 294 -7.70 17.56 -22.56
CA GLU A 294 -6.30 17.98 -22.65
C GLU A 294 -5.67 18.23 -21.27
N ASP A 295 -6.47 18.65 -20.29
CA ASP A 295 -6.03 18.87 -18.91
C ASP A 295 -5.58 17.54 -18.26
N TYR A 296 -6.35 16.46 -18.44
CA TYR A 296 -5.95 15.14 -17.99
C TYR A 296 -4.67 14.65 -18.67
N LYS A 297 -4.62 14.69 -20.00
CA LYS A 297 -3.45 14.21 -20.78
C LYS A 297 -2.18 14.96 -20.43
N LYS A 298 -2.26 16.28 -20.28
CA LYS A 298 -1.14 17.13 -19.87
C LYS A 298 -0.67 16.78 -18.46
N SER A 299 -1.61 16.62 -17.52
CA SER A 299 -1.31 16.26 -16.13
C SER A 299 -0.66 14.86 -16.04
N LEU A 300 -1.20 13.87 -16.74
CA LEU A 300 -0.64 12.52 -16.79
C LEU A 300 0.77 12.51 -17.38
N LYS A 301 0.99 13.20 -18.50
CA LYS A 301 2.32 13.31 -19.11
C LYS A 301 3.34 13.93 -18.17
N LEU A 302 2.95 15.00 -17.45
CA LEU A 302 3.81 15.67 -16.48
C LEU A 302 4.26 14.71 -15.38
N ILE A 303 3.33 14.02 -14.73
CA ILE A 303 3.66 13.18 -13.58
C ILE A 303 4.46 11.91 -13.97
N LEU A 304 4.13 11.30 -15.11
CA LEU A 304 4.88 10.13 -15.59
C LEU A 304 6.31 10.51 -16.00
N ASN A 305 6.48 11.61 -16.73
CA ASN A 305 7.81 12.10 -17.10
C ASN A 305 8.64 12.42 -15.85
N ALA A 306 8.06 13.12 -14.87
CA ALA A 306 8.76 13.48 -13.64
C ALA A 306 9.20 12.26 -12.80
N THR A 307 8.39 11.19 -12.75
CA THR A 307 8.68 10.03 -11.89
C THR A 307 9.42 8.90 -12.60
N ARG A 308 9.31 8.79 -13.92
CA ARG A 308 10.00 7.77 -14.75
C ARG A 308 11.29 8.34 -15.33
N GLU A 309 11.22 8.95 -16.52
CA GLU A 309 12.35 9.40 -17.34
C GLU A 309 13.22 10.43 -16.61
N ASN A 310 12.64 11.41 -15.93
CA ASN A 310 13.36 12.41 -15.12
C ASN A 310 13.37 12.08 -13.62
N GLY A 311 12.82 10.94 -13.21
CA GLY A 311 12.78 10.44 -11.85
C GLY A 311 13.66 9.23 -11.63
N ILE A 312 13.02 8.07 -11.41
CA ILE A 312 13.72 6.82 -11.04
C ILE A 312 14.74 6.42 -12.10
N ASP A 313 14.37 6.43 -13.39
CA ASP A 313 15.24 5.96 -14.46
C ASP A 313 16.49 6.84 -14.57
N LYS A 314 16.32 8.18 -14.53
CA LYS A 314 17.45 9.11 -14.56
C LYS A 314 18.37 8.98 -13.36
N LEU A 315 17.82 8.88 -12.14
CA LEU A 315 18.63 8.71 -10.92
C LEU A 315 19.45 7.43 -10.98
N MET A 316 18.82 6.32 -11.38
CA MET A 316 19.49 5.03 -11.47
C MET A 316 20.55 5.00 -12.57
N GLU A 317 20.33 5.68 -13.69
CA GLU A 317 21.34 5.80 -14.77
C GLU A 317 22.48 6.73 -14.38
N GLN A 318 22.16 7.93 -13.89
CA GLN A 318 23.15 8.97 -13.55
C GLN A 318 24.17 8.50 -12.52
N TYR A 319 23.73 7.74 -11.52
CA TYR A 319 24.57 7.26 -10.43
C TYR A 319 24.93 5.77 -10.54
N ASN A 320 24.61 5.13 -11.66
CA ASN A 320 24.80 3.69 -11.89
C ASN A 320 24.28 2.83 -10.73
N LEU A 321 23.00 3.00 -10.40
CA LEU A 321 22.34 2.34 -9.29
C LEU A 321 21.56 1.10 -9.75
N ASP A 322 21.52 0.09 -8.88
CA ASP A 322 20.69 -1.09 -9.04
C ASP A 322 19.33 -0.92 -8.35
N PHE A 323 19.29 -0.20 -7.21
CA PHE A 323 18.08 0.07 -6.42
C PHE A 323 18.11 1.47 -5.81
N LEU A 324 16.92 1.96 -5.43
CA LEU A 324 16.75 3.10 -4.54
C LEU A 324 16.27 2.61 -3.17
N MET A 325 16.67 3.32 -2.10
CA MET A 325 16.36 2.98 -0.72
C MET A 325 15.97 4.21 0.08
N ALA A 326 14.95 4.06 0.95
CA ALA A 326 14.52 5.08 1.90
C ALA A 326 13.84 4.44 3.12
N PRO A 327 13.64 5.14 4.24
CA PRO A 327 12.61 4.73 5.21
C PRO A 327 11.26 4.67 4.51
N SER A 328 10.42 3.69 4.85
CA SER A 328 9.13 3.53 4.15
C SER A 328 8.10 4.60 4.56
N ALA A 329 8.06 4.95 5.84
CA ALA A 329 7.19 5.98 6.41
C ALA A 329 7.66 6.40 7.80
N ALA A 330 7.09 7.51 8.31
CA ALA A 330 7.15 7.85 9.72
C ALA A 330 6.40 6.81 10.58
N PRO A 331 6.64 6.75 11.91
CA PRO A 331 5.85 5.90 12.80
C PRO A 331 4.37 6.28 12.77
N THR A 332 3.50 5.30 13.03
CA THR A 332 2.06 5.50 12.94
C THR A 332 1.54 6.57 13.89
N PHE A 333 0.50 7.27 13.45
CA PHE A 333 -0.23 8.35 14.13
C PHE A 333 -1.48 7.83 14.88
N LEU A 334 -2.13 8.68 15.67
CA LEU A 334 -3.37 8.34 16.37
C LEU A 334 -4.53 8.12 15.40
N ILE A 335 -5.46 7.23 15.79
CA ILE A 335 -6.77 7.17 15.14
C ILE A 335 -7.54 8.43 15.58
N ASP A 336 -7.99 9.22 14.62
CA ASP A 336 -8.75 10.44 14.84
C ASP A 336 -9.96 10.51 13.90
N HIS A 337 -11.16 10.42 14.48
CA HIS A 337 -12.41 10.53 13.74
C HIS A 337 -12.93 11.97 13.63
N MET A 338 -12.27 12.93 14.30
CA MET A 338 -12.65 14.34 14.23
C MET A 338 -11.90 15.08 13.12
N TYR A 339 -10.59 14.87 13.04
CA TYR A 339 -9.71 15.60 12.13
C TYR A 339 -9.15 14.75 10.98
N GLY A 340 -9.40 13.42 10.99
CA GLY A 340 -8.86 12.50 10.00
C GLY A 340 -7.40 12.14 10.26
N ASP A 341 -6.73 11.63 9.24
CA ASP A 341 -5.35 11.16 9.35
C ASP A 341 -4.36 12.33 9.50
N SER A 342 -3.63 12.38 10.61
CA SER A 342 -2.51 13.30 10.84
C SER A 342 -1.19 12.66 10.38
N TYR A 343 -0.98 12.59 9.07
CA TYR A 343 0.20 11.93 8.49
C TYR A 343 1.47 12.77 8.75
N PRO A 344 2.49 12.25 9.45
CA PRO A 344 3.74 12.98 9.61
C PRO A 344 4.48 13.02 8.27
N GLY A 345 4.59 14.21 7.68
CA GLY A 345 5.26 14.41 6.40
C GLY A 345 6.78 14.21 6.45
N GLY A 346 7.42 14.25 5.27
CA GLY A 346 8.87 14.29 5.10
C GLY A 346 9.61 12.96 5.26
N THR A 347 8.94 11.87 5.59
CA THR A 347 9.54 10.54 5.68
C THR A 347 8.94 9.61 4.63
N GLY A 348 9.81 8.98 3.84
CA GLY A 348 9.42 8.06 2.77
C GLY A 348 9.30 8.71 1.40
N ALA A 349 9.55 7.93 0.37
CA ALA A 349 9.50 8.31 -1.05
C ALA A 349 8.63 7.37 -1.88
N GLY A 350 7.76 6.58 -1.24
CA GLY A 350 6.95 5.55 -1.90
C GLY A 350 5.98 6.09 -2.94
N TRP A 351 5.63 7.37 -2.89
CA TRP A 351 4.80 8.03 -3.89
C TRP A 351 5.50 8.15 -5.26
N ILE A 352 6.84 8.14 -5.32
CA ILE A 352 7.58 8.17 -6.59
C ILE A 352 7.34 6.88 -7.39
N PRO A 353 7.66 5.66 -6.87
CA PRO A 353 7.37 4.41 -7.58
C PRO A 353 5.86 4.12 -7.71
N ALA A 354 5.01 4.67 -6.83
CA ALA A 354 3.56 4.53 -6.98
C ALA A 354 3.06 5.23 -8.25
N ILE A 355 3.41 6.51 -8.45
CA ILE A 355 3.03 7.30 -9.64
C ILE A 355 3.74 6.77 -10.90
N ALA A 356 5.02 6.39 -10.79
CA ALA A 356 5.74 5.75 -11.89
C ALA A 356 5.14 4.40 -12.32
N GLY A 357 4.41 3.73 -11.43
CA GLY A 357 3.94 2.36 -11.64
C GLY A 357 5.04 1.32 -11.49
N TYR A 358 6.14 1.63 -10.79
CA TYR A 358 7.33 0.79 -10.64
C TYR A 358 7.31 -0.04 -9.34
N PRO A 359 8.07 -1.17 -9.26
CA PRO A 359 8.00 -2.07 -8.12
C PRO A 359 8.61 -1.44 -6.86
N HIS A 360 7.99 -1.76 -5.72
CA HIS A 360 8.37 -1.25 -4.42
C HIS A 360 8.09 -2.30 -3.33
N ILE A 361 9.07 -2.58 -2.47
CA ILE A 361 8.91 -3.43 -1.30
C ILE A 361 9.20 -2.65 -0.01
N THR A 362 8.44 -2.92 1.05
CA THR A 362 8.79 -2.53 2.42
C THR A 362 9.08 -3.76 3.25
N VAL A 363 10.15 -3.70 4.04
CA VAL A 363 10.60 -4.77 4.96
C VAL A 363 10.77 -4.17 6.35
N PRO A 364 10.35 -4.86 7.44
CA PRO A 364 10.55 -4.36 8.80
C PRO A 364 12.03 -4.05 9.10
N MET A 365 12.32 -2.85 9.61
CA MET A 365 13.68 -2.46 10.03
C MET A 365 13.81 -2.20 11.53
N GLY A 366 12.87 -2.69 12.33
CA GLY A 366 12.86 -2.57 13.78
C GLY A 366 11.67 -1.79 14.31
N THR A 367 11.79 -1.29 15.53
CA THR A 367 10.72 -0.52 16.19
C THR A 367 11.27 0.72 16.88
N TYR A 368 10.40 1.71 17.07
CA TYR A 368 10.63 2.86 17.94
C TYR A 368 9.40 3.08 18.81
N LYS A 369 9.58 3.12 20.16
CA LYS A 369 8.47 3.20 21.13
C LYS A 369 7.37 2.15 20.87
N ASN A 370 7.76 0.90 20.62
CA ASN A 370 6.92 -0.23 20.22
C ASN A 370 6.17 -0.11 18.88
N LEU A 371 6.37 0.98 18.14
CA LEU A 371 5.81 1.17 16.81
C LEU A 371 6.79 0.65 15.76
N PRO A 372 6.34 -0.17 14.80
CA PRO A 372 7.17 -0.64 13.71
C PRO A 372 7.70 0.48 12.82
N THR A 373 8.87 0.24 12.24
CA THR A 373 9.48 1.04 11.19
C THR A 373 9.84 0.13 10.02
N GLY A 374 9.79 0.64 8.80
CA GLY A 374 10.04 -0.13 7.57
C GLY A 374 11.11 0.50 6.69
N LEU A 375 11.81 -0.38 5.96
CA LEU A 375 12.80 -0.04 4.95
C LEU A 375 12.22 -0.33 3.56
N SER A 376 12.28 0.65 2.69
CA SER A 376 11.85 0.56 1.30
C SER A 376 13.00 0.29 0.36
N PHE A 377 12.79 -0.65 -0.59
CA PHE A 377 13.59 -0.77 -1.80
C PHE A 377 12.69 -0.58 -3.02
N MET A 378 13.18 0.17 -4.01
CA MET A 378 12.46 0.52 -5.22
C MET A 378 13.35 0.21 -6.43
N GLY A 379 12.75 -0.26 -7.51
CA GLY A 379 13.43 -0.58 -8.76
C GLY A 379 12.82 0.13 -9.96
N ARG A 380 13.37 -0.12 -11.16
CA ARG A 380 12.80 0.27 -12.45
C ARG A 380 11.61 -0.62 -12.81
N SER A 381 10.86 -0.23 -13.83
CA SER A 381 9.79 -1.05 -14.38
C SER A 381 10.27 -2.47 -14.69
N GLY A 382 9.53 -3.47 -14.23
CA GLY A 382 9.84 -4.89 -14.47
C GLY A 382 10.93 -5.52 -13.59
N GLN A 383 11.57 -4.76 -12.69
CA GLN A 383 12.54 -5.31 -11.73
C GLN A 383 11.86 -5.94 -10.49
N ASP A 384 10.70 -6.51 -10.65
CA ASP A 384 9.89 -7.05 -9.56
C ASP A 384 10.61 -8.16 -8.77
N LYS A 385 11.27 -9.06 -9.47
CA LYS A 385 12.01 -10.19 -8.86
C LYS A 385 13.25 -9.70 -8.12
N GLU A 386 13.96 -8.74 -8.70
CA GLU A 386 15.17 -8.14 -8.14
C GLU A 386 14.84 -7.33 -6.88
N VAL A 387 13.75 -6.55 -6.89
CA VAL A 387 13.30 -5.77 -5.72
C VAL A 387 12.89 -6.70 -4.56
N ILE A 388 12.20 -7.81 -4.84
CA ILE A 388 11.89 -8.82 -3.82
C ILE A 388 13.18 -9.48 -3.30
N ALA A 389 14.12 -9.82 -4.19
CA ALA A 389 15.39 -10.43 -3.80
C ALA A 389 16.23 -9.47 -2.94
N MET A 390 16.23 -8.16 -3.24
CA MET A 390 16.91 -7.15 -2.41
C MET A 390 16.27 -7.04 -1.02
N GLY A 391 14.93 -7.03 -0.95
CA GLY A 391 14.21 -7.11 0.32
C GLY A 391 14.58 -8.35 1.13
N TYR A 392 14.72 -9.51 0.46
CA TYR A 392 15.14 -10.76 1.08
C TYR A 392 16.58 -10.71 1.58
N ALA A 393 17.51 -10.17 0.80
CA ALA A 393 18.89 -9.98 1.22
C ALA A 393 18.99 -9.14 2.51
N TYR A 394 18.20 -8.06 2.60
CA TYR A 394 18.12 -7.27 3.81
C TYR A 394 17.48 -8.04 4.98
N GLU A 395 16.35 -8.73 4.75
CA GLU A 395 15.70 -9.54 5.80
C GLU A 395 16.67 -10.56 6.41
N GLN A 396 17.52 -11.20 5.58
CA GLN A 396 18.55 -12.13 6.04
C GLN A 396 19.72 -11.43 6.76
N ALA A 397 20.15 -10.26 6.23
CA ALA A 397 21.25 -9.50 6.82
C ALA A 397 20.93 -8.97 8.23
N SER A 398 19.69 -8.52 8.43
CA SER A 398 19.19 -7.95 9.69
C SER A 398 18.71 -9.00 10.70
N GLY A 399 18.61 -10.27 10.31
CA GLY A 399 18.08 -11.34 11.15
C GLY A 399 16.57 -11.26 11.38
N SER A 400 15.82 -10.71 10.42
CA SER A 400 14.35 -10.54 10.46
C SER A 400 13.86 -9.74 11.66
N LEU A 401 13.78 -8.42 11.50
CA LEU A 401 13.45 -7.47 12.57
C LEU A 401 11.93 -7.34 12.85
N ARG A 402 11.11 -8.22 12.27
CA ARG A 402 9.67 -8.26 12.57
C ARG A 402 9.42 -8.59 14.04
N LYS A 403 8.62 -7.78 14.71
CA LYS A 403 8.15 -8.06 16.08
C LYS A 403 6.68 -8.50 16.07
N ARG A 404 6.34 -9.41 16.97
CA ARG A 404 4.93 -9.73 17.24
C ARG A 404 4.25 -8.54 17.90
N PRO A 405 2.98 -8.28 17.59
CA PRO A 405 2.20 -7.24 18.25
C PRO A 405 2.08 -7.46 19.75
N SER A 406 2.03 -6.35 20.49
CA SER A 406 1.89 -6.35 21.95
C SER A 406 0.48 -5.97 22.43
N TYR A 407 -0.38 -5.51 21.51
CA TYR A 407 -1.76 -5.07 21.78
C TYR A 407 -1.86 -4.01 22.87
N LEU A 408 -0.86 -3.16 23.00
CA LEU A 408 -0.82 -2.09 23.99
C LEU A 408 -1.98 -1.10 23.76
N PRO A 409 -2.69 -0.67 24.80
CA PRO A 409 -3.78 0.30 24.65
C PRO A 409 -3.26 1.66 24.15
N SER A 410 -2.09 2.11 24.61
CA SER A 410 -1.42 3.34 24.19
C SER A 410 0.10 3.27 24.36
N ILE A 411 0.84 4.24 23.82
CA ILE A 411 2.30 4.35 24.02
C ILE A 411 2.62 4.70 25.46
N GLU A 412 1.81 5.52 26.11
CA GLU A 412 1.98 5.97 27.49
C GLU A 412 2.02 4.80 28.47
N THR A 413 1.28 3.73 28.19
CA THR A 413 1.30 2.50 29.00
C THR A 413 2.68 1.87 29.11
N VAL A 414 3.55 2.10 28.13
CA VAL A 414 4.93 1.59 28.11
C VAL A 414 5.90 2.52 28.86
N THR A 415 5.61 3.82 28.83
CA THR A 415 6.45 4.85 29.45
C THR A 415 6.12 5.09 30.92
N SER A 416 4.94 4.68 31.35
CA SER A 416 4.46 4.81 32.72
C SER A 416 4.81 3.62 33.62
N GLY A 417 5.93 2.97 33.39
CA GLY A 417 6.47 1.91 34.27
C GLY A 417 6.62 2.27 35.75
N TYR A 418 6.36 3.52 36.10
CA TYR A 418 6.27 4.01 37.49
C TYR A 418 4.99 3.60 38.21
N ILE A 419 3.97 3.08 37.55
CA ILE A 419 2.66 2.79 38.13
C ILE A 419 2.51 1.30 38.49
N LEU A 420 3.45 0.46 38.11
CA LEU A 420 3.38 -0.98 38.38
C LEU A 420 4.36 -1.46 39.46
N GLU A 421 4.98 -0.55 40.21
CA GLU A 421 5.85 -0.86 41.37
C GLU A 421 5.19 -0.49 42.72
N GLU A 422 3.87 -0.50 42.84
CA GLU A 422 3.20 -0.47 44.13
C GLU A 422 2.46 -1.76 44.44
#